data_0f9a39ba64ff5dded80541695cef7216
#
_entry.id   0f9a39ba64ff5dded80541695cef7216
#
_cell.length_a   1.000
_cell.length_b   1.000
_cell.length_c   1.000
_cell.angle_alpha   90.00
_cell.angle_beta   90.00
_cell.angle_gamma   90.00
#
_symmetry.space_group_name_H-M   'P 1'
#
loop_
_entity.id
_entity.type
_entity.pdbx_description
1 polymer ?
#
loop_
_entity_poly.entity_id
_entity_poly.type
_entity_poly.pdbx_seq_one_letter_code
_entity_poly.pdbx_strand_id
1 'polypeptide(L)'
;MAMTKRNGKNDTIILNTIEELVPQDHDVRMLDNCIDWSFIYPLVENLYSDVGRPSIDPVVLFKMIFINIIFGIGSMRKTCREIQVNLAYRWFLGISMDERVPNYSTWSQNYIRRYGDSEVFEEIFDQILKQAISYGFVDMETVYGDSTHQKANANKNKYTDEEVEIMKKIYENDLLDEINRDREEHGKKPIKKNEKEELNFDEETGKLKRDIQTKHIKISKTDSESGCFHKGEKEKCFAYSHQIFCDRNGFVLASVCVAGNVHDSVSFFSAYKVLNDKYMDQIKNVCLDAGYITPAICKTILENGQKMYAPYKRPMTKKGYYKKYEYVYDEGYDCYLCPNNKVLSYSTTNKLGYKEYKSNPKDCENCPLRGRCTSSKNFQKVVTRHVWEEYREEVMDEIRHTPEWKEIYPRRKESIERVFADCKEHHTLRYTRLRGLQKNQHQSLMIFACYNLKRMSRWRWKSISKTAQNLIKSTILNYFKKKEKRYLFISTTLSTI
;
A
#
# COMPACT_ATOMS: atom_id res chain seq x y z
N MET A 1 46.72 8.76 17.76
CA MET A 1 46.99 9.08 16.32
C MET A 1 47.17 10.58 16.17
N ALA A 2 48.20 11.03 15.46
CA ALA A 2 48.40 12.46 15.20
C ALA A 2 47.45 12.94 14.09
N MET A 3 46.95 14.18 14.20
CA MET A 3 46.07 14.79 13.23
C MET A 3 46.84 15.13 11.95
N THR A 4 46.41 14.62 10.80
CA THR A 4 46.98 14.94 9.49
C THR A 4 46.23 16.17 8.90
N LYS A 5 47.01 17.22 8.56
CA LYS A 5 46.47 18.40 7.85
C LYS A 5 46.78 18.27 6.36
N ARG A 6 45.73 18.41 5.50
CA ARG A 6 45.94 18.58 4.06
C ARG A 6 46.02 20.06 3.72
N ASN A 7 47.08 20.47 3.07
CA ASN A 7 47.28 21.83 2.61
C ASN A 7 46.99 21.89 1.10
N GLY A 8 46.03 22.71 0.70
CA GLY A 8 45.74 23.06 -0.68
C GLY A 8 44.67 22.21 -1.38
N LYS A 9 44.25 22.66 -2.56
CA LYS A 9 43.40 21.94 -3.50
C LYS A 9 44.28 20.96 -4.28
N ASN A 10 43.71 19.81 -4.63
CA ASN A 10 44.40 18.84 -5.47
C ASN A 10 44.13 19.19 -6.96
N ASP A 11 45.12 19.71 -7.66
CA ASP A 11 45.04 20.10 -9.08
C ASP A 11 45.56 18.99 -10.00
N THR A 12 45.47 17.73 -9.58
CA THR A 12 45.92 16.58 -10.38
C THR A 12 45.05 16.44 -11.63
N ILE A 13 45.65 16.38 -12.79
CA ILE A 13 45.04 16.04 -14.06
C ILE A 13 44.86 14.51 -14.08
N ILE A 14 43.64 14.05 -14.32
CA ILE A 14 43.29 12.63 -14.44
C ILE A 14 42.82 12.38 -15.88
N LEU A 15 43.44 11.42 -16.56
CA LEU A 15 43.06 10.96 -17.89
C LEU A 15 42.37 9.59 -17.77
N ASN A 16 41.09 9.60 -17.39
CA ASN A 16 40.25 8.41 -17.26
C ASN A 16 38.91 8.65 -17.93
N THR A 17 38.28 7.58 -18.38
CA THR A 17 36.89 7.62 -18.84
C THR A 17 35.94 7.70 -17.63
N ILE A 18 34.70 8.19 -17.82
CA ILE A 18 33.65 8.17 -16.78
C ILE A 18 33.40 6.75 -16.33
N GLU A 19 33.50 5.79 -17.27
CA GLU A 19 33.34 4.35 -17.00
C GLU A 19 34.35 3.84 -15.96
N GLU A 20 35.59 4.25 -16.03
CA GLU A 20 36.62 3.86 -15.08
C GLU A 20 36.55 4.57 -13.74
N LEU A 21 36.03 5.80 -13.73
CA LEU A 21 35.94 6.64 -12.53
C LEU A 21 34.78 6.26 -11.62
N VAL A 22 33.70 5.62 -12.13
CA VAL A 22 32.57 5.17 -11.33
C VAL A 22 32.87 3.78 -10.76
N PRO A 23 32.90 3.60 -9.42
CA PRO A 23 33.21 2.30 -8.81
C PRO A 23 32.24 1.20 -9.27
N GLN A 24 32.73 -0.02 -9.43
CA GLN A 24 31.91 -1.17 -9.90
C GLN A 24 30.80 -1.55 -8.93
N ASP A 25 30.96 -1.30 -7.63
CA ASP A 25 29.98 -1.54 -6.56
C ASP A 25 29.09 -0.34 -6.27
N HIS A 26 29.11 0.71 -7.11
CA HIS A 26 28.25 1.89 -6.91
C HIS A 26 26.78 1.56 -7.19
N ASP A 27 25.87 2.11 -6.38
CA ASP A 27 24.41 1.87 -6.49
C ASP A 27 23.88 2.09 -7.92
N VAL A 28 24.35 3.11 -8.65
CA VAL A 28 23.89 3.39 -10.03
C VAL A 28 24.23 2.26 -11.01
N ARG A 29 25.38 1.57 -10.83
CA ARG A 29 25.72 0.40 -11.65
C ARG A 29 24.82 -0.79 -11.33
N MET A 30 24.54 -1.00 -10.06
CA MET A 30 23.60 -2.05 -9.64
C MET A 30 22.20 -1.82 -10.23
N LEU A 31 21.75 -0.54 -10.27
CA LEU A 31 20.46 -0.16 -10.85
C LEU A 31 20.46 -0.37 -12.38
N ASP A 32 21.50 0.07 -13.06
CA ASP A 32 21.58 0.00 -14.52
C ASP A 32 21.68 -1.45 -15.02
N ASN A 33 22.43 -2.29 -14.31
CA ASN A 33 22.63 -3.69 -14.66
C ASN A 33 21.43 -4.61 -14.34
N CYS A 34 20.42 -4.15 -13.61
CA CYS A 34 19.32 -5.02 -13.21
C CYS A 34 18.09 -4.91 -14.10
N ILE A 35 18.00 -3.89 -14.98
CA ILE A 35 16.86 -3.68 -15.86
C ILE A 35 17.34 -3.10 -17.19
N ASP A 36 16.74 -3.53 -18.29
CA ASP A 36 16.90 -2.90 -19.59
C ASP A 36 15.97 -1.68 -19.68
N TRP A 37 16.54 -0.48 -19.70
CA TRP A 37 15.79 0.77 -19.73
C TRP A 37 15.08 1.03 -21.06
N SER A 38 15.39 0.27 -22.12
CA SER A 38 14.76 0.44 -23.44
C SER A 38 13.26 0.17 -23.41
N PHE A 39 12.75 -0.50 -22.39
CA PHE A 39 11.32 -0.72 -22.20
C PHE A 39 10.51 0.59 -22.12
N ILE A 40 11.15 1.73 -21.80
CA ILE A 40 10.48 3.01 -21.71
C ILE A 40 10.06 3.52 -23.09
N TYR A 41 10.83 3.22 -24.15
CA TYR A 41 10.54 3.74 -25.50
C TYR A 41 9.16 3.35 -26.01
N PRO A 42 8.76 2.07 -26.06
CA PRO A 42 7.44 1.68 -26.54
C PRO A 42 6.29 2.23 -25.68
N LEU A 43 6.51 2.50 -24.37
CA LEU A 43 5.50 3.08 -23.50
C LEU A 43 5.16 4.53 -23.83
N VAL A 44 6.11 5.26 -24.40
CA VAL A 44 5.96 6.70 -24.64
C VAL A 44 5.95 7.08 -26.13
N GLU A 45 6.27 6.17 -27.03
CA GLU A 45 6.40 6.42 -28.47
C GLU A 45 5.19 7.14 -29.03
N ASN A 46 3.98 6.67 -28.73
CA ASN A 46 2.72 7.27 -29.19
C ASN A 46 2.44 8.67 -28.61
N LEU A 47 3.19 9.11 -27.61
CA LEU A 47 3.06 10.43 -26.99
C LEU A 47 3.97 11.48 -27.66
N TYR A 48 4.79 11.07 -28.63
CA TYR A 48 5.71 11.93 -29.34
C TYR A 48 5.23 12.13 -30.80
N SER A 49 5.61 13.27 -31.40
CA SER A 49 5.31 13.55 -32.78
C SER A 49 6.50 13.13 -33.66
N ASP A 50 6.19 12.62 -34.85
CA ASP A 50 7.19 12.26 -35.86
C ASP A 50 7.89 13.47 -36.51
N VAL A 51 7.32 14.66 -36.30
CA VAL A 51 7.79 15.91 -36.90
C VAL A 51 8.16 16.93 -35.82
N GLY A 52 9.14 17.78 -36.11
CA GLY A 52 9.55 18.87 -35.23
C GLY A 52 10.98 18.73 -34.69
N ARG A 53 11.33 19.60 -33.73
CA ARG A 53 12.66 19.57 -33.10
C ARG A 53 12.82 18.29 -32.27
N PRO A 54 13.95 17.57 -32.37
CA PRO A 54 14.25 16.42 -31.54
C PRO A 54 14.08 16.73 -30.06
N SER A 55 13.41 15.84 -29.36
CA SER A 55 13.19 15.92 -27.91
C SER A 55 14.43 15.42 -27.15
N ILE A 56 14.48 15.68 -25.85
CA ILE A 56 15.40 14.96 -24.97
C ILE A 56 14.91 13.50 -24.88
N ASP A 57 15.85 12.57 -24.88
CA ASP A 57 15.60 11.14 -24.74
C ASP A 57 14.69 10.87 -23.52
N PRO A 58 13.54 10.19 -23.69
CA PRO A 58 12.63 9.88 -22.60
C PRO A 58 13.28 9.02 -21.51
N VAL A 59 14.18 8.10 -21.86
CA VAL A 59 14.92 7.28 -20.88
C VAL A 59 15.76 8.17 -19.98
N VAL A 60 16.44 9.17 -20.53
CA VAL A 60 17.21 10.15 -19.72
C VAL A 60 16.29 10.91 -18.77
N LEU A 61 15.11 11.36 -19.23
CA LEU A 61 14.15 12.08 -18.40
C LEU A 61 13.63 11.22 -17.25
N PHE A 62 13.27 9.96 -17.50
CA PHE A 62 12.82 9.05 -16.45
C PHE A 62 13.97 8.67 -15.51
N LYS A 63 15.17 8.37 -16.00
CA LYS A 63 16.34 8.13 -15.16
C LYS A 63 16.65 9.31 -14.22
N MET A 64 16.41 10.57 -14.65
CA MET A 64 16.51 11.74 -13.75
C MET A 64 15.48 11.68 -12.59
N ILE A 65 14.27 11.20 -12.84
CA ILE A 65 13.26 10.97 -11.77
C ILE A 65 13.73 9.86 -10.83
N PHE A 66 14.28 8.77 -11.37
CA PHE A 66 14.83 7.70 -10.56
C PHE A 66 15.96 8.20 -9.65
N ILE A 67 16.90 9.01 -10.17
CA ILE A 67 17.94 9.67 -9.34
C ILE A 67 17.29 10.51 -8.23
N ASN A 68 16.30 11.34 -8.58
CA ASN A 68 15.62 12.22 -7.64
C ASN A 68 15.04 11.46 -6.45
N ILE A 69 14.37 10.34 -6.72
CA ILE A 69 13.63 9.55 -5.71
C ILE A 69 14.57 8.59 -4.97
N ILE A 70 15.39 7.82 -5.68
CA ILE A 70 16.28 6.79 -5.09
C ILE A 70 17.29 7.41 -4.11
N PHE A 71 17.82 8.58 -4.45
CA PHE A 71 18.80 9.30 -3.61
C PHE A 71 18.16 10.37 -2.71
N GLY A 72 16.82 10.41 -2.62
CA GLY A 72 16.09 11.27 -1.68
C GLY A 72 16.26 12.78 -1.90
N ILE A 73 16.57 13.22 -3.13
CA ILE A 73 16.86 14.64 -3.43
C ILE A 73 15.61 15.50 -3.33
N GLY A 74 14.44 14.97 -3.74
CA GLY A 74 13.12 15.56 -3.55
C GLY A 74 12.86 16.88 -4.31
N SER A 75 13.78 17.34 -5.15
CA SER A 75 13.62 18.55 -5.95
C SER A 75 14.30 18.40 -7.30
N MET A 76 13.55 18.47 -8.40
CA MET A 76 14.10 18.35 -9.74
C MET A 76 15.18 19.40 -10.05
N ARG A 77 15.01 20.64 -9.56
CA ARG A 77 16.04 21.69 -9.69
C ARG A 77 17.35 21.32 -8.99
N LYS A 78 17.25 20.71 -7.81
CA LYS A 78 18.43 20.21 -7.08
C LYS A 78 19.02 19.00 -7.81
N THR A 79 18.20 18.07 -8.29
CA THR A 79 18.64 16.91 -9.07
C THR A 79 19.48 17.34 -10.29
N CYS A 80 19.00 18.30 -11.06
CA CYS A 80 19.78 18.81 -12.22
C CYS A 80 21.16 19.39 -11.80
N ARG A 81 21.22 20.09 -10.65
CA ARG A 81 22.50 20.63 -10.13
C ARG A 81 23.43 19.51 -9.65
N GLU A 82 22.90 18.50 -8.99
CA GLU A 82 23.70 17.34 -8.58
C GLU A 82 24.25 16.57 -9.79
N ILE A 83 23.43 16.35 -10.83
CA ILE A 83 23.85 15.68 -12.06
C ILE A 83 24.99 16.46 -12.76
N GLN A 84 25.01 17.79 -12.67
CA GLN A 84 26.07 18.61 -13.30
C GLN A 84 27.47 18.26 -12.77
N VAL A 85 27.59 17.88 -11.51
CA VAL A 85 28.87 17.68 -10.81
C VAL A 85 29.14 16.25 -10.39
N ASN A 86 28.14 15.37 -10.46
CA ASN A 86 28.24 13.98 -10.01
C ASN A 86 28.49 13.04 -11.20
N LEU A 87 29.69 12.48 -11.28
CA LEU A 87 30.12 11.56 -12.34
C LEU A 87 29.24 10.31 -12.41
N ALA A 88 28.87 9.74 -11.26
CA ALA A 88 28.07 8.52 -11.22
C ALA A 88 26.64 8.76 -11.78
N TYR A 89 26.05 9.94 -11.54
CA TYR A 89 24.76 10.28 -12.12
C TYR A 89 24.85 10.53 -13.62
N ARG A 90 25.93 11.19 -14.11
CA ARG A 90 26.17 11.36 -15.53
C ARG A 90 26.34 10.03 -16.24
N TRP A 91 27.15 9.15 -15.66
CA TRP A 91 27.33 7.79 -16.16
C TRP A 91 26.00 7.05 -16.29
N PHE A 92 25.15 7.09 -15.25
CA PHE A 92 23.84 6.43 -15.25
C PHE A 92 22.87 6.97 -16.31
N LEU A 93 22.98 8.26 -16.62
CA LEU A 93 22.18 8.91 -17.66
C LEU A 93 22.75 8.70 -19.07
N GLY A 94 24.00 8.25 -19.20
CA GLY A 94 24.69 8.13 -20.49
C GLY A 94 25.08 9.47 -21.10
N ILE A 95 25.22 10.53 -20.28
CA ILE A 95 25.60 11.89 -20.76
C ILE A 95 27.07 12.19 -20.47
N SER A 96 27.76 12.74 -21.47
CA SER A 96 29.17 13.10 -21.37
C SER A 96 29.44 14.35 -20.51
N MET A 97 30.69 14.61 -20.13
CA MET A 97 31.05 15.71 -19.23
C MET A 97 30.78 17.09 -19.80
N ASP A 98 30.90 17.24 -21.11
CA ASP A 98 30.67 18.47 -21.88
C ASP A 98 29.19 18.65 -22.27
N GLU A 99 28.39 17.57 -22.19
CA GLU A 99 26.99 17.61 -22.54
C GLU A 99 26.16 18.35 -21.45
N ARG A 100 25.21 19.15 -21.92
CA ARG A 100 24.31 19.90 -21.02
C ARG A 100 23.27 19.01 -20.38
N VAL A 101 23.17 19.06 -19.05
CA VAL A 101 22.09 18.40 -18.30
C VAL A 101 20.75 19.03 -18.66
N PRO A 102 19.68 18.22 -18.91
CA PRO A 102 18.36 18.74 -19.18
C PRO A 102 17.87 19.70 -18.10
N ASN A 103 17.14 20.75 -18.49
CA ASN A 103 16.61 21.71 -17.54
C ASN A 103 15.49 21.08 -16.69
N TYR A 104 15.38 21.46 -15.43
CA TYR A 104 14.34 20.97 -14.52
C TYR A 104 12.92 21.22 -15.03
N SER A 105 12.69 22.28 -15.82
CA SER A 105 11.38 22.58 -16.40
C SER A 105 11.00 21.61 -17.53
N THR A 106 11.99 20.97 -18.17
CA THR A 106 11.75 20.00 -19.24
C THR A 106 10.88 18.85 -18.77
N TRP A 107 11.17 18.31 -17.59
CA TRP A 107 10.32 17.28 -16.98
C TRP A 107 8.89 17.77 -16.79
N SER A 108 8.70 18.95 -16.16
CA SER A 108 7.36 19.49 -15.91
C SER A 108 6.56 19.73 -17.18
N GLN A 109 7.23 20.20 -18.26
CA GLN A 109 6.59 20.42 -19.55
C GLN A 109 6.18 19.09 -20.23
N ASN A 110 7.04 18.07 -20.19
CA ASN A 110 6.72 16.74 -20.70
C ASN A 110 5.61 16.09 -19.91
N TYR A 111 5.61 16.21 -18.58
CA TYR A 111 4.54 15.74 -17.74
C TYR A 111 3.19 16.33 -18.15
N ILE A 112 3.09 17.66 -18.25
CA ILE A 112 1.85 18.36 -18.60
C ILE A 112 1.36 18.04 -20.01
N ARG A 113 2.29 17.91 -20.96
CA ARG A 113 1.92 17.77 -22.38
C ARG A 113 1.77 16.34 -22.86
N ARG A 114 2.35 15.35 -22.18
CA ARG A 114 2.47 13.97 -22.64
C ARG A 114 2.11 12.95 -21.60
N TYR A 115 2.80 12.97 -20.44
CA TYR A 115 2.74 11.86 -19.51
C TYR A 115 1.59 11.93 -18.52
N GLY A 116 1.07 13.14 -18.22
CA GLY A 116 0.12 13.34 -17.11
C GLY A 116 -1.21 12.63 -17.27
N ASP A 117 -1.68 12.45 -18.50
CA ASP A 117 -2.96 11.78 -18.81
C ASP A 117 -2.74 10.38 -19.43
N SER A 118 -1.54 9.80 -19.25
CA SER A 118 -1.19 8.47 -19.76
C SER A 118 -0.96 7.47 -18.62
N GLU A 119 -1.00 6.18 -18.93
CA GLU A 119 -0.75 5.06 -18.01
C GLU A 119 0.77 4.74 -17.85
N VAL A 120 1.65 5.62 -18.32
CA VAL A 120 3.11 5.38 -18.32
C VAL A 120 3.66 5.09 -16.93
N PHE A 121 3.12 5.72 -15.89
CA PHE A 121 3.60 5.53 -14.51
C PHE A 121 3.23 4.19 -13.94
N GLU A 122 2.01 3.73 -14.24
CA GLU A 122 1.51 2.39 -13.91
C GLU A 122 2.35 1.32 -14.63
N GLU A 123 2.57 1.51 -15.93
CA GLU A 123 3.34 0.58 -16.74
C GLU A 123 4.82 0.50 -16.32
N ILE A 124 5.46 1.62 -15.99
CA ILE A 124 6.83 1.61 -15.45
C ILE A 124 6.89 0.85 -14.12
N PHE A 125 5.93 1.07 -13.24
CA PHE A 125 5.84 0.33 -11.99
C PHE A 125 5.69 -1.18 -12.24
N ASP A 126 4.79 -1.56 -13.14
CA ASP A 126 4.52 -2.95 -13.50
C ASP A 126 5.71 -3.64 -14.17
N GLN A 127 6.44 -2.96 -15.08
CA GLN A 127 7.60 -3.53 -15.75
C GLN A 127 8.74 -3.80 -14.77
N ILE A 128 8.98 -2.91 -13.81
CA ILE A 128 9.98 -3.13 -12.76
C ILE A 128 9.57 -4.32 -11.88
N LEU A 129 8.28 -4.42 -11.54
CA LEU A 129 7.77 -5.53 -10.74
C LEU A 129 7.84 -6.86 -11.51
N LYS A 130 7.46 -6.90 -12.78
CA LYS A 130 7.60 -8.06 -13.68
C LYS A 130 9.04 -8.55 -13.74
N GLN A 131 10.01 -7.64 -13.80
CA GLN A 131 11.41 -7.98 -13.77
C GLN A 131 11.84 -8.62 -12.43
N ALA A 132 11.34 -8.10 -11.29
CA ALA A 132 11.60 -8.70 -9.98
C ALA A 132 10.97 -10.10 -9.84
N ILE A 133 9.78 -10.30 -10.42
CA ILE A 133 9.11 -11.61 -10.51
C ILE A 133 9.94 -12.57 -11.33
N SER A 134 10.44 -12.16 -12.51
CA SER A 134 11.25 -13.01 -13.40
C SER A 134 12.55 -13.49 -12.74
N TYR A 135 13.11 -12.70 -11.81
CA TYR A 135 14.25 -13.12 -11.00
C TYR A 135 13.90 -14.02 -9.81
N GLY A 136 12.61 -14.33 -9.59
CA GLY A 136 12.15 -15.13 -8.45
C GLY A 136 12.29 -14.43 -7.11
N PHE A 137 12.30 -13.09 -7.08
CA PHE A 137 12.47 -12.32 -5.85
C PHE A 137 11.14 -12.02 -5.14
N VAL A 138 10.03 -12.15 -5.85
CA VAL A 138 8.68 -11.85 -5.36
C VAL A 138 7.98 -13.13 -4.95
N ASP A 139 7.45 -13.17 -3.73
CA ASP A 139 6.66 -14.29 -3.17
C ASP A 139 5.25 -13.79 -2.85
N MET A 140 4.31 -14.04 -3.78
CA MET A 140 2.94 -13.52 -3.71
C MET A 140 1.98 -14.40 -2.91
N GLU A 141 2.40 -15.55 -2.41
CA GLU A 141 1.50 -16.44 -1.65
C GLU A 141 0.88 -15.72 -0.45
N THR A 142 1.66 -14.86 0.20
CA THR A 142 1.20 -14.03 1.32
C THR A 142 1.47 -12.56 1.05
N VAL A 143 0.41 -11.75 1.04
CA VAL A 143 0.49 -10.32 0.84
C VAL A 143 0.15 -9.55 2.13
N TYR A 144 0.79 -8.41 2.32
CA TYR A 144 0.62 -7.52 3.47
C TYR A 144 0.04 -6.20 2.98
N GLY A 145 -1.12 -5.83 3.50
CA GLY A 145 -1.81 -4.57 3.16
C GLY A 145 -1.82 -3.58 4.32
N ASP A 146 -1.61 -2.32 4.03
CA ASP A 146 -1.72 -1.20 4.98
C ASP A 146 -1.74 0.13 4.25
N SER A 147 -2.06 1.22 4.99
CA SER A 147 -2.05 2.57 4.47
C SER A 147 -0.97 3.44 5.12
N THR A 148 -0.53 4.45 4.40
CA THR A 148 0.36 5.46 4.95
C THR A 148 0.02 6.85 4.44
N HIS A 149 0.14 7.87 5.32
CA HIS A 149 -0.15 9.24 4.98
C HIS A 149 1.11 10.00 4.54
N GLN A 150 0.96 10.76 3.45
CA GLN A 150 1.93 11.73 2.93
C GLN A 150 1.37 13.13 3.11
N LYS A 151 2.12 14.04 3.73
CA LYS A 151 1.68 15.42 3.93
C LYS A 151 1.56 16.15 2.60
N ALA A 152 0.40 16.76 2.37
CA ALA A 152 0.10 17.51 1.16
C ALA A 152 0.79 18.89 1.15
N ASN A 153 0.98 19.43 -0.05
CA ASN A 153 1.45 20.80 -0.27
C ASN A 153 0.30 21.80 -0.06
N ALA A 154 -0.24 21.82 1.15
CA ALA A 154 -1.41 22.60 1.51
C ALA A 154 -1.20 23.38 2.81
N ASN A 155 -1.75 24.58 2.89
CA ASN A 155 -1.73 25.37 4.12
C ASN A 155 -2.84 24.90 5.05
N LYS A 156 -2.47 24.42 6.24
CA LYS A 156 -3.41 23.87 7.23
C LYS A 156 -4.45 24.88 7.76
N ASN A 157 -4.17 26.16 7.62
CA ASN A 157 -5.05 27.25 8.12
C ASN A 157 -5.92 27.86 7.01
N LYS A 158 -5.71 27.49 5.73
CA LYS A 158 -6.48 27.98 4.58
C LYS A 158 -7.42 26.89 4.08
N TYR A 159 -8.62 26.84 4.63
CA TYR A 159 -9.66 25.88 4.25
C TYR A 159 -11.04 26.51 4.23
N THR A 160 -11.98 25.83 3.57
CA THR A 160 -13.42 26.03 3.67
C THR A 160 -14.02 24.82 4.37
N ASP A 161 -15.07 25.04 5.17
CA ASP A 161 -15.92 23.94 5.65
C ASP A 161 -17.04 23.76 4.62
N GLU A 162 -17.08 22.62 3.98
CA GLU A 162 -18.05 22.32 2.92
C GLU A 162 -18.85 21.06 3.29
N GLU A 163 -20.11 21.09 2.92
CA GLU A 163 -20.97 19.94 3.02
C GLU A 163 -20.79 19.09 1.75
N VAL A 164 -20.29 17.87 1.89
CA VAL A 164 -20.08 16.96 0.77
C VAL A 164 -20.91 15.71 0.92
N GLU A 165 -21.32 15.17 -0.21
CA GLU A 165 -22.03 13.89 -0.27
C GLU A 165 -21.11 12.76 0.21
N ILE A 166 -21.66 11.85 1.01
CA ILE A 166 -20.94 10.63 1.38
C ILE A 166 -20.96 9.69 0.18
N MET A 167 -19.79 9.34 -0.34
CA MET A 167 -19.68 8.35 -1.42
C MET A 167 -20.28 7.02 -0.97
N LYS A 168 -21.09 6.41 -1.84
CA LYS A 168 -21.61 5.05 -1.64
C LYS A 168 -20.45 4.08 -1.53
N LYS A 169 -20.56 3.16 -0.58
CA LYS A 169 -19.59 2.07 -0.43
C LYS A 169 -19.76 1.09 -1.60
N ILE A 170 -18.66 0.52 -2.09
CA ILE A 170 -18.66 -0.41 -3.23
C ILE A 170 -19.62 -1.59 -3.02
N TYR A 171 -19.78 -2.03 -1.78
CA TYR A 171 -20.60 -3.17 -1.39
C TYR A 171 -22.04 -2.79 -0.93
N GLU A 172 -22.51 -1.56 -1.13
CA GLU A 172 -23.84 -1.14 -0.63
C GLU A 172 -25.02 -1.90 -1.25
N ASN A 173 -24.91 -2.26 -2.52
CA ASN A 173 -25.97 -3.02 -3.19
C ASN A 173 -26.02 -4.45 -2.64
N ASP A 174 -24.88 -5.12 -2.55
CA ASP A 174 -24.82 -6.50 -2.02
C ASP A 174 -25.28 -6.56 -0.56
N LEU A 175 -24.92 -5.51 0.21
CA LEU A 175 -25.37 -5.39 1.60
C LEU A 175 -26.89 -5.19 1.68
N LEU A 176 -27.48 -4.38 0.80
CA LEU A 176 -28.94 -4.16 0.79
C LEU A 176 -29.70 -5.42 0.42
N ASP A 177 -29.19 -6.16 -0.56
CA ASP A 177 -29.79 -7.42 -0.98
C ASP A 177 -29.75 -8.46 0.16
N GLU A 178 -28.65 -8.54 0.89
CA GLU A 178 -28.51 -9.41 2.07
C GLU A 178 -29.41 -8.98 3.23
N ILE A 179 -29.51 -7.66 3.50
CA ILE A 179 -30.43 -7.12 4.50
C ILE A 179 -31.87 -7.49 4.17
N ASN A 180 -32.27 -7.38 2.89
CA ASN A 180 -33.63 -7.67 2.48
C ASN A 180 -33.93 -9.15 2.55
N ARG A 181 -32.99 -10.03 2.20
CA ARG A 181 -33.12 -11.48 2.39
C ARG A 181 -33.36 -11.83 3.85
N ASP A 182 -32.49 -11.35 4.74
CA ASP A 182 -32.63 -11.56 6.19
C ASP A 182 -33.97 -11.05 6.73
N ARG A 183 -34.43 -9.88 6.27
CA ARG A 183 -35.72 -9.31 6.70
C ARG A 183 -36.89 -10.14 6.22
N GLU A 184 -36.87 -10.68 5.00
CA GLU A 184 -37.91 -11.54 4.44
C GLU A 184 -38.00 -12.87 5.21
N GLU A 185 -36.87 -13.50 5.53
CA GLU A 185 -36.79 -14.72 6.37
C GLU A 185 -37.45 -14.50 7.72
N HIS A 186 -37.36 -13.28 8.27
CA HIS A 186 -37.99 -12.92 9.55
C HIS A 186 -39.38 -12.26 9.39
N GLY A 187 -40.03 -12.36 8.23
CA GLY A 187 -41.34 -11.79 7.96
C GLY A 187 -41.41 -10.26 8.07
N LYS A 188 -40.28 -9.56 7.88
CA LYS A 188 -40.22 -8.09 7.88
C LYS A 188 -40.30 -7.55 6.45
N LYS A 189 -40.88 -6.36 6.30
CA LYS A 189 -40.89 -5.67 5.00
C LYS A 189 -39.48 -5.33 4.53
N PRO A 190 -39.16 -5.56 3.26
CA PRO A 190 -37.85 -5.17 2.70
C PRO A 190 -37.63 -3.67 2.82
N ILE A 191 -36.36 -3.27 2.96
CA ILE A 191 -35.98 -1.88 2.86
C ILE A 191 -35.92 -1.54 1.37
N LYS A 192 -36.77 -0.62 0.93
CA LYS A 192 -36.74 -0.15 -0.44
C LYS A 192 -35.40 0.53 -0.71
N LYS A 193 -34.74 0.20 -1.83
CA LYS A 193 -33.79 1.09 -2.45
C LYS A 193 -34.49 2.45 -2.53
N ASN A 194 -33.86 3.51 -2.05
CA ASN A 194 -34.34 4.84 -2.35
C ASN A 194 -34.21 5.03 -3.88
N GLU A 195 -35.23 4.60 -4.60
CA GLU A 195 -35.39 4.87 -6.05
C GLU A 195 -35.55 6.36 -6.35
N LYS A 196 -35.62 7.19 -5.29
CA LYS A 196 -35.60 8.65 -5.36
C LYS A 196 -34.19 9.23 -5.51
N GLU A 197 -33.29 8.55 -6.22
CA GLU A 197 -32.22 9.21 -6.94
C GLU A 197 -32.74 9.88 -8.24
N GLU A 198 -34.03 9.72 -8.56
CA GLU A 198 -34.69 10.58 -9.53
C GLU A 198 -34.78 11.98 -8.91
N LEU A 199 -34.14 12.89 -9.61
CA LEU A 199 -34.09 14.33 -9.41
C LEU A 199 -35.47 14.91 -9.05
N ASN A 200 -35.85 14.89 -7.76
CA ASN A 200 -36.98 15.69 -7.31
C ASN A 200 -36.49 17.14 -7.20
N PHE A 201 -36.73 17.88 -8.28
CA PHE A 201 -36.61 19.32 -8.26
C PHE A 201 -37.77 19.89 -7.42
N ASP A 202 -37.43 20.73 -6.46
CA ASP A 202 -38.39 21.61 -5.80
C ASP A 202 -38.68 22.75 -6.77
N GLU A 203 -39.83 22.74 -7.37
CA GLU A 203 -40.22 23.72 -8.38
C GLU A 203 -40.29 25.17 -7.83
N GLU A 204 -40.50 25.36 -6.53
CA GLU A 204 -40.55 26.69 -5.89
C GLU A 204 -39.15 27.24 -5.56
N THR A 205 -38.18 26.40 -5.23
CA THR A 205 -36.86 26.86 -4.78
C THR A 205 -35.71 26.54 -5.73
N GLY A 206 -35.97 25.78 -6.80
CA GLY A 206 -34.97 25.33 -7.78
C GLY A 206 -33.86 24.45 -7.19
N LYS A 207 -34.07 23.91 -5.99
CA LYS A 207 -33.10 23.07 -5.28
C LYS A 207 -33.48 21.60 -5.34
N LEU A 208 -32.49 20.77 -5.56
CA LEU A 208 -32.60 19.32 -5.47
C LEU A 208 -32.91 18.88 -4.04
N LYS A 209 -34.11 18.31 -3.80
CA LYS A 209 -34.40 17.60 -2.54
C LYS A 209 -33.82 16.19 -2.64
N ARG A 210 -32.64 16.00 -2.11
CA ARG A 210 -32.02 14.66 -1.91
C ARG A 210 -31.92 14.36 -0.43
N ASP A 211 -32.36 13.16 -0.04
CA ASP A 211 -31.94 12.53 1.23
C ASP A 211 -30.51 11.99 1.11
N ILE A 212 -29.59 12.86 0.66
CA ILE A 212 -28.18 12.51 0.56
C ILE A 212 -27.58 12.69 1.95
N GLN A 213 -26.96 11.63 2.48
CA GLN A 213 -26.17 11.78 3.68
C GLN A 213 -24.98 12.68 3.38
N THR A 214 -25.00 13.87 3.93
CA THR A 214 -23.92 14.85 3.80
C THR A 214 -23.04 14.87 5.04
N LYS A 215 -21.79 15.20 4.83
CA LYS A 215 -20.82 15.36 5.92
C LYS A 215 -20.07 16.68 5.73
N HIS A 216 -19.96 17.45 6.81
CA HIS A 216 -19.08 18.61 6.82
C HIS A 216 -17.62 18.18 6.84
N ILE A 217 -16.87 18.57 5.83
CA ILE A 217 -15.44 18.33 5.74
C ILE A 217 -14.67 19.64 5.51
N LYS A 218 -13.41 19.63 5.95
CA LYS A 218 -12.49 20.73 5.67
C LYS A 218 -11.80 20.49 4.34
N ILE A 219 -12.03 21.39 3.38
CA ILE A 219 -11.41 21.37 2.07
C ILE A 219 -10.32 22.44 2.03
N SER A 220 -9.12 22.05 1.61
CA SER A 220 -8.00 22.99 1.47
C SER A 220 -8.21 23.93 0.28
N LYS A 221 -8.06 25.24 0.51
CA LYS A 221 -8.08 26.24 -0.59
C LYS A 221 -6.85 26.18 -1.50
N THR A 222 -5.79 25.50 -1.09
CA THR A 222 -4.55 25.40 -1.85
C THR A 222 -4.41 24.08 -2.59
N ASP A 223 -5.04 23.01 -2.11
CA ASP A 223 -5.05 21.67 -2.70
C ASP A 223 -6.36 20.99 -2.30
N SER A 224 -7.41 21.21 -3.09
CA SER A 224 -8.79 20.79 -2.79
C SER A 224 -8.99 19.28 -2.73
N GLU A 225 -8.17 18.52 -3.46
CA GLU A 225 -8.22 17.04 -3.49
C GLU A 225 -7.48 16.38 -2.32
N SER A 226 -6.72 17.15 -1.54
CA SER A 226 -6.12 16.65 -0.29
C SER A 226 -7.13 16.55 0.84
N GLY A 227 -7.05 15.51 1.66
CA GLY A 227 -7.95 15.30 2.80
C GLY A 227 -7.39 15.82 4.12
N CYS A 228 -8.26 16.37 4.96
CA CYS A 228 -7.87 16.80 6.31
C CYS A 228 -7.68 15.56 7.20
N PHE A 229 -6.43 15.25 7.51
CA PHE A 229 -6.02 14.11 8.32
C PHE A 229 -5.75 14.50 9.76
N HIS A 230 -6.18 13.65 10.69
CA HIS A 230 -5.96 13.80 12.12
C HIS A 230 -5.32 12.54 12.71
N LYS A 231 -4.17 12.67 13.34
CA LYS A 231 -3.55 11.60 14.13
C LYS A 231 -3.46 12.00 15.59
N GLY A 232 -4.47 11.60 16.36
CA GLY A 232 -4.63 12.05 17.74
C GLY A 232 -4.81 13.57 17.83
N GLU A 233 -4.51 14.14 19.00
CA GLU A 233 -4.64 15.59 19.22
C GLU A 233 -3.48 16.42 18.64
N LYS A 234 -2.34 15.78 18.38
CA LYS A 234 -1.07 16.45 18.07
C LYS A 234 -0.84 16.74 16.58
N GLU A 235 -1.38 15.93 15.69
CA GLU A 235 -1.12 16.08 14.26
C GLU A 235 -2.42 16.30 13.48
N LYS A 236 -2.56 17.53 12.93
CA LYS A 236 -3.64 17.91 12.02
C LYS A 236 -3.02 18.56 10.79
N CYS A 237 -3.20 17.93 9.64
CA CYS A 237 -2.69 18.44 8.37
C CYS A 237 -3.55 17.96 7.21
N PHE A 238 -3.42 18.60 6.06
CA PHE A 238 -3.90 18.04 4.81
C PHE A 238 -2.90 16.99 4.32
N ALA A 239 -3.41 15.85 3.85
CA ALA A 239 -2.60 14.71 3.44
C ALA A 239 -3.26 13.92 2.32
N TYR A 240 -2.47 13.08 1.67
CA TYR A 240 -2.92 11.97 0.86
C TYR A 240 -2.65 10.67 1.62
N SER A 241 -3.52 9.67 1.45
CA SER A 241 -3.32 8.32 1.97
C SER A 241 -2.96 7.40 0.82
N HIS A 242 -1.87 6.65 0.96
CA HIS A 242 -1.44 5.63 0.01
C HIS A 242 -1.75 4.26 0.60
N GLN A 243 -2.74 3.59 0.02
CA GLN A 243 -3.08 2.20 0.32
C GLN A 243 -2.20 1.32 -0.55
N ILE A 244 -1.38 0.45 0.06
CA ILE A 244 -0.50 -0.44 -0.68
C ILE A 244 -0.65 -1.89 -0.24
N PHE A 245 -0.24 -2.78 -1.14
CA PHE A 245 0.04 -4.18 -0.83
C PHE A 245 1.47 -4.50 -1.20
N CYS A 246 2.17 -5.24 -0.35
CA CYS A 246 3.48 -5.79 -0.66
C CYS A 246 3.50 -7.30 -0.40
N ASP A 247 4.44 -7.99 -1.03
CA ASP A 247 4.69 -9.40 -0.80
C ASP A 247 5.44 -9.65 0.51
N ARG A 248 5.68 -10.90 0.82
CA ARG A 248 6.46 -11.34 1.99
C ARG A 248 7.87 -10.76 2.02
N ASN A 249 8.46 -10.53 0.88
CA ASN A 249 9.81 -9.99 0.71
C ASN A 249 9.84 -8.45 0.71
N GLY A 250 8.70 -7.78 0.81
CA GLY A 250 8.55 -6.34 0.84
C GLY A 250 8.61 -5.68 -0.55
N PHE A 251 8.38 -6.42 -1.65
CA PHE A 251 8.12 -5.81 -2.96
C PHE A 251 6.71 -5.28 -3.01
N VAL A 252 6.53 -4.02 -3.37
CA VAL A 252 5.21 -3.40 -3.51
C VAL A 252 4.56 -3.92 -4.78
N LEU A 253 3.34 -4.48 -4.64
CA LEU A 253 2.57 -5.12 -5.72
C LEU A 253 1.48 -4.21 -6.28
N ALA A 254 0.88 -3.39 -5.42
CA ALA A 254 -0.18 -2.46 -5.78
C ALA A 254 -0.12 -1.21 -4.91
N SER A 255 -0.52 -0.06 -5.47
CA SER A 255 -0.60 1.22 -4.76
C SER A 255 -1.74 2.07 -5.30
N VAL A 256 -2.60 2.56 -4.40
CA VAL A 256 -3.67 3.50 -4.71
C VAL A 256 -3.59 4.70 -3.76
N CYS A 257 -3.63 5.89 -4.33
CA CYS A 257 -3.63 7.16 -3.62
C CYS A 257 -5.06 7.69 -3.48
N VAL A 258 -5.43 8.08 -2.27
CA VAL A 258 -6.73 8.72 -1.98
C VAL A 258 -6.54 9.94 -1.09
N ALA A 259 -7.57 10.77 -0.95
CA ALA A 259 -7.55 11.88 0.00
C ALA A 259 -7.33 11.37 1.44
N GLY A 260 -6.54 12.09 2.24
CA GLY A 260 -6.11 11.63 3.56
C GLY A 260 -7.20 11.52 4.63
N ASN A 261 -8.42 11.98 4.34
CA ASN A 261 -9.61 11.84 5.18
C ASN A 261 -10.49 10.63 4.82
N VAL A 262 -10.12 9.89 3.78
CA VAL A 262 -10.78 8.62 3.42
C VAL A 262 -10.35 7.55 4.42
N HIS A 263 -11.33 6.83 4.98
CA HIS A 263 -11.05 5.76 5.94
C HIS A 263 -10.40 4.56 5.24
N ASP A 264 -9.41 3.94 5.89
CA ASP A 264 -8.64 2.81 5.33
C ASP A 264 -9.51 1.64 4.88
N SER A 265 -10.62 1.36 5.59
CA SER A 265 -11.57 0.32 5.19
C SER A 265 -12.35 0.63 3.90
N VAL A 266 -12.32 1.88 3.42
CA VAL A 266 -12.94 2.28 2.14
C VAL A 266 -11.91 2.21 1.02
N SER A 267 -10.72 2.77 1.25
CA SER A 267 -9.61 2.75 0.27
C SER A 267 -9.08 1.35 0.00
N PHE A 268 -9.26 0.42 0.94
CA PHE A 268 -8.89 -0.99 0.80
C PHE A 268 -9.42 -1.61 -0.49
N PHE A 269 -10.72 -1.45 -0.77
CA PHE A 269 -11.36 -2.12 -1.91
C PHE A 269 -10.75 -1.72 -3.25
N SER A 270 -10.40 -0.44 -3.42
CA SER A 270 -9.76 0.03 -4.66
C SER A 270 -8.37 -0.58 -4.85
N ALA A 271 -7.54 -0.61 -3.80
CA ALA A 271 -6.20 -1.18 -3.87
C ALA A 271 -6.23 -2.72 -3.98
N TYR A 272 -7.17 -3.36 -3.27
CA TYR A 272 -7.37 -4.81 -3.32
C TYR A 272 -7.86 -5.27 -4.70
N LYS A 273 -8.71 -4.46 -5.36
CA LYS A 273 -9.12 -4.72 -6.73
C LYS A 273 -7.91 -4.68 -7.69
N VAL A 274 -7.10 -3.62 -7.64
CA VAL A 274 -5.88 -3.51 -8.46
C VAL A 274 -4.94 -4.70 -8.25
N LEU A 275 -4.81 -5.18 -7.02
CA LEU A 275 -4.00 -6.35 -6.68
C LEU A 275 -4.57 -7.63 -7.30
N ASN A 276 -5.87 -7.88 -7.10
CA ASN A 276 -6.51 -9.11 -7.55
C ASN A 276 -6.69 -9.17 -9.07
N ASP A 277 -6.96 -8.06 -9.74
CA ASP A 277 -7.03 -8.00 -11.21
C ASP A 277 -5.73 -8.53 -11.87
N LYS A 278 -4.60 -8.46 -11.13
CA LYS A 278 -3.29 -8.89 -11.64
C LYS A 278 -2.81 -10.23 -11.09
N TYR A 279 -3.10 -10.57 -9.83
CA TYR A 279 -2.40 -11.62 -9.08
C TYR A 279 -3.30 -12.54 -8.25
N MET A 280 -4.63 -12.50 -8.41
CA MET A 280 -5.60 -13.23 -7.57
C MET A 280 -5.23 -14.71 -7.40
N ASP A 281 -4.91 -15.41 -8.48
CA ASP A 281 -4.62 -16.84 -8.47
C ASP A 281 -3.34 -17.24 -7.70
N GLN A 282 -2.47 -16.26 -7.44
CA GLN A 282 -1.20 -16.48 -6.74
C GLN A 282 -1.29 -16.16 -5.25
N ILE A 283 -2.32 -15.41 -4.84
CA ILE A 283 -2.49 -14.92 -3.47
C ILE A 283 -3.39 -15.88 -2.69
N LYS A 284 -2.83 -16.50 -1.65
CA LYS A 284 -3.60 -17.34 -0.71
C LYS A 284 -3.91 -16.62 0.60
N ASN A 285 -3.02 -15.74 1.03
CA ASN A 285 -3.07 -15.13 2.35
C ASN A 285 -2.98 -13.60 2.26
N VAL A 286 -3.91 -12.92 2.93
CA VAL A 286 -3.94 -11.46 3.02
C VAL A 286 -3.78 -11.05 4.48
N CYS A 287 -2.70 -10.37 4.82
CA CYS A 287 -2.38 -9.95 6.18
C CYS A 287 -2.61 -8.44 6.35
N LEU A 288 -3.51 -8.09 7.28
CA LEU A 288 -3.97 -6.71 7.49
C LEU A 288 -3.91 -6.29 8.97
N ASP A 289 -4.03 -4.99 9.24
CA ASP A 289 -4.14 -4.45 10.59
C ASP A 289 -5.57 -4.55 11.16
N ALA A 290 -5.73 -4.36 12.46
CA ALA A 290 -7.03 -4.35 13.17
C ALA A 290 -8.05 -3.36 12.60
N GLY A 291 -7.59 -2.26 11.98
CA GLY A 291 -8.44 -1.27 11.33
C GLY A 291 -9.28 -1.82 10.20
N TYR A 292 -8.75 -2.82 9.50
CA TYR A 292 -9.40 -3.46 8.35
C TYR A 292 -10.39 -4.57 8.71
N ILE A 293 -10.49 -4.97 9.99
CA ILE A 293 -11.43 -6.00 10.42
C ILE A 293 -12.84 -5.42 10.41
N THR A 294 -13.49 -5.49 9.26
CA THR A 294 -14.89 -5.15 9.03
C THR A 294 -15.58 -6.34 8.36
N PRO A 295 -16.88 -6.60 8.61
CA PRO A 295 -17.59 -7.72 7.99
C PRO A 295 -17.46 -7.75 6.46
N ALA A 296 -17.54 -6.58 5.80
CA ALA A 296 -17.42 -6.47 4.35
C ALA A 296 -16.02 -6.86 3.83
N ILE A 297 -14.94 -6.44 4.48
CA ILE A 297 -13.59 -6.81 4.08
C ILE A 297 -13.34 -8.31 4.30
N CYS A 298 -13.76 -8.84 5.46
CA CYS A 298 -13.63 -10.27 5.75
C CYS A 298 -14.38 -11.10 4.70
N LYS A 299 -15.64 -10.75 4.39
CA LYS A 299 -16.44 -11.39 3.34
C LYS A 299 -15.71 -11.38 2.00
N THR A 300 -15.28 -10.21 1.54
CA THR A 300 -14.63 -10.06 0.22
C THR A 300 -13.37 -10.92 0.09
N ILE A 301 -12.54 -10.99 1.12
CA ILE A 301 -11.31 -11.78 1.09
C ILE A 301 -11.62 -13.28 1.11
N LEU A 302 -12.52 -13.71 1.99
CA LEU A 302 -12.88 -15.14 2.14
C LEU A 302 -13.64 -15.68 0.93
N GLU A 303 -14.56 -14.91 0.34
CA GLU A 303 -15.27 -15.29 -0.88
C GLU A 303 -14.35 -15.42 -2.12
N ASN A 304 -13.24 -14.69 -2.13
CA ASN A 304 -12.19 -14.88 -3.15
C ASN A 304 -11.31 -16.12 -2.88
N GLY A 305 -11.64 -16.96 -1.90
CA GLY A 305 -10.89 -18.16 -1.54
C GLY A 305 -9.57 -17.87 -0.83
N GLN A 306 -9.35 -16.65 -0.35
CA GLN A 306 -8.14 -16.24 0.35
C GLN A 306 -8.37 -16.22 1.86
N LYS A 307 -7.31 -16.43 2.66
CA LYS A 307 -7.37 -16.34 4.13
C LYS A 307 -6.94 -14.96 4.60
N MET A 308 -7.71 -14.38 5.53
CA MET A 308 -7.37 -13.10 6.13
C MET A 308 -6.66 -13.29 7.47
N TYR A 309 -5.44 -12.77 7.61
CA TYR A 309 -4.68 -12.77 8.86
C TYR A 309 -4.69 -11.37 9.48
N ALA A 310 -5.31 -11.26 10.65
CA ALA A 310 -5.45 -9.99 11.35
C ALA A 310 -5.34 -10.18 12.89
N PRO A 311 -5.02 -9.13 13.67
CA PRO A 311 -4.92 -9.23 15.11
C PRO A 311 -6.30 -9.17 15.75
N TYR A 312 -6.38 -9.53 17.03
CA TYR A 312 -7.63 -9.43 17.77
C TYR A 312 -8.08 -7.97 17.93
N LYS A 313 -9.30 -7.70 17.51
CA LYS A 313 -9.97 -6.40 17.70
C LYS A 313 -10.87 -6.45 18.94
N ARG A 314 -10.42 -5.82 20.01
CA ARG A 314 -11.19 -5.77 21.26
C ARG A 314 -12.52 -5.05 21.05
N PRO A 315 -13.65 -5.62 21.53
CA PRO A 315 -14.93 -4.90 21.53
C PRO A 315 -14.84 -3.60 22.33
N MET A 316 -15.34 -2.51 21.75
CA MET A 316 -15.44 -1.21 22.42
C MET A 316 -16.67 -1.19 23.32
N THR A 317 -16.54 -1.70 24.54
CA THR A 317 -17.60 -1.71 25.53
C THR A 317 -17.26 -0.74 26.67
N LYS A 318 -18.24 0.01 27.17
CA LYS A 318 -18.10 0.88 28.31
C LYS A 318 -17.55 0.10 29.52
N LYS A 319 -16.60 0.70 30.25
CA LYS A 319 -15.99 0.07 31.44
C LYS A 319 -17.07 -0.31 32.46
N GLY A 320 -17.01 -1.55 32.94
CA GLY A 320 -17.97 -2.11 33.90
C GLY A 320 -19.18 -2.80 33.28
N TYR A 321 -19.37 -2.71 31.95
CA TYR A 321 -20.46 -3.40 31.26
C TYR A 321 -19.99 -4.72 30.63
N TYR A 322 -20.94 -5.69 30.55
CA TYR A 322 -20.71 -6.95 29.84
C TYR A 322 -20.34 -6.74 28.40
N LYS A 323 -19.29 -7.44 27.95
CA LYS A 323 -18.78 -7.38 26.58
C LYS A 323 -19.64 -8.25 25.66
N LYS A 324 -19.55 -8.03 24.34
CA LYS A 324 -20.37 -8.75 23.36
C LYS A 324 -20.21 -10.27 23.46
N TYR A 325 -19.00 -10.78 23.70
CA TYR A 325 -18.72 -12.21 23.82
C TYR A 325 -19.30 -12.89 25.10
N GLU A 326 -19.77 -12.10 26.06
CA GLU A 326 -20.48 -12.61 27.24
C GLU A 326 -21.98 -12.86 26.96
N TYR A 327 -22.45 -12.50 25.75
CA TYR A 327 -23.76 -12.85 25.21
C TYR A 327 -23.56 -13.97 24.20
N VAL A 328 -24.12 -15.15 24.43
CA VAL A 328 -23.94 -16.31 23.57
C VAL A 328 -24.96 -16.25 22.44
N TYR A 329 -24.50 -16.32 21.20
CA TYR A 329 -25.37 -16.44 20.04
C TYR A 329 -25.75 -17.90 19.82
N ASP A 330 -27.04 -18.17 19.68
CA ASP A 330 -27.59 -19.46 19.31
C ASP A 330 -28.06 -19.37 17.84
N GLU A 331 -27.33 -20.05 16.97
CA GLU A 331 -27.61 -20.07 15.54
C GLU A 331 -28.89 -20.81 15.20
N GLY A 332 -29.18 -21.91 15.92
CA GLY A 332 -30.36 -22.73 15.68
C GLY A 332 -31.70 -22.02 15.97
N TYR A 333 -31.70 -21.11 16.94
CA TYR A 333 -32.87 -20.30 17.30
C TYR A 333 -32.77 -18.85 16.86
N ASP A 334 -31.71 -18.45 16.19
CA ASP A 334 -31.37 -17.06 15.83
C ASP A 334 -31.65 -16.07 16.97
N CYS A 335 -31.04 -16.29 18.12
CA CYS A 335 -31.22 -15.48 19.32
C CYS A 335 -29.89 -15.32 20.09
N TYR A 336 -29.86 -14.37 21.03
CA TYR A 336 -28.77 -14.26 21.99
C TYR A 336 -29.24 -14.68 23.39
N LEU A 337 -28.40 -15.40 24.11
CA LEU A 337 -28.55 -15.65 25.55
C LEU A 337 -27.72 -14.62 26.33
N CYS A 338 -28.35 -13.94 27.29
CA CYS A 338 -27.64 -13.02 28.18
C CYS A 338 -26.91 -13.76 29.31
N PRO A 339 -25.97 -13.11 30.05
CA PRO A 339 -25.31 -13.72 31.21
C PRO A 339 -26.26 -14.23 32.33
N ASN A 340 -27.53 -13.84 32.30
CA ASN A 340 -28.60 -14.37 33.20
C ASN A 340 -29.50 -15.38 32.49
N ASN A 341 -29.02 -16.03 31.44
CA ASN A 341 -29.74 -17.08 30.67
C ASN A 341 -31.12 -16.65 30.17
N LYS A 342 -31.34 -15.35 29.88
CA LYS A 342 -32.55 -14.85 29.25
C LYS A 342 -32.33 -14.61 27.77
N VAL A 343 -33.38 -14.90 26.98
CA VAL A 343 -33.35 -14.79 25.53
C VAL A 343 -33.49 -13.34 25.07
N LEU A 344 -32.64 -12.93 24.15
CA LEU A 344 -32.77 -11.73 23.33
C LEU A 344 -33.22 -12.18 21.93
N SER A 345 -34.47 -11.90 21.58
CA SER A 345 -35.04 -12.30 20.30
C SER A 345 -34.76 -11.31 19.20
N TYR A 346 -34.69 -11.78 17.96
CA TYR A 346 -34.59 -10.92 16.78
C TYR A 346 -35.71 -9.89 16.77
N SER A 347 -35.38 -8.65 16.48
CA SER A 347 -36.32 -7.53 16.38
C SER A 347 -36.42 -6.98 14.97
N THR A 348 -35.27 -6.66 14.37
CA THR A 348 -35.19 -6.10 13.01
C THR A 348 -33.75 -6.08 12.52
N THR A 349 -33.54 -5.96 11.22
CA THR A 349 -32.25 -5.64 10.62
C THR A 349 -32.30 -4.21 10.10
N ASN A 350 -31.37 -3.40 10.57
CA ASN A 350 -31.32 -1.98 10.25
C ASN A 350 -30.61 -1.71 8.91
N LYS A 351 -30.69 -0.47 8.40
CA LYS A 351 -30.09 -0.04 7.11
C LYS A 351 -28.57 -0.21 7.02
N LEU A 352 -27.88 -0.42 8.15
CA LEU A 352 -26.45 -0.64 8.20
C LEU A 352 -26.06 -2.12 8.22
N GLY A 353 -27.04 -3.02 8.04
CA GLY A 353 -26.81 -4.46 8.03
C GLY A 353 -26.70 -5.10 9.41
N TYR A 354 -27.08 -4.41 10.49
CA TYR A 354 -27.06 -4.99 11.81
C TYR A 354 -28.43 -5.55 12.19
N LYS A 355 -28.52 -6.87 12.44
CA LYS A 355 -29.61 -7.54 13.14
C LYS A 355 -29.62 -7.06 14.57
N GLU A 356 -30.76 -6.65 15.08
CA GLU A 356 -30.94 -6.19 16.44
C GLU A 356 -31.72 -7.26 17.25
N TYR A 357 -31.09 -7.75 18.31
CA TYR A 357 -31.68 -8.70 19.24
C TYR A 357 -32.01 -7.97 20.55
N LYS A 358 -33.26 -8.06 20.98
CA LYS A 358 -33.78 -7.31 22.12
C LYS A 358 -34.25 -8.24 23.23
N SER A 359 -33.90 -7.89 24.48
CA SER A 359 -34.41 -8.57 25.65
C SER A 359 -35.85 -8.16 25.95
N ASN A 360 -36.61 -9.03 26.62
CA ASN A 360 -37.90 -8.67 27.18
C ASN A 360 -37.70 -7.71 28.39
N PRO A 361 -38.30 -6.50 28.39
CA PRO A 361 -38.20 -5.57 29.52
C PRO A 361 -38.54 -6.17 30.87
N LYS A 362 -39.55 -7.03 30.93
CA LYS A 362 -40.01 -7.71 32.17
C LYS A 362 -38.90 -8.57 32.79
N ASP A 363 -38.09 -9.24 31.97
CA ASP A 363 -36.97 -10.07 32.44
C ASP A 363 -35.79 -9.22 32.95
N CYS A 364 -35.67 -8.00 32.48
CA CYS A 364 -34.57 -7.09 32.86
C CYS A 364 -34.90 -6.12 33.99
N GLU A 365 -36.18 -5.88 34.27
CA GLU A 365 -36.65 -4.95 35.31
C GLU A 365 -36.09 -5.30 36.69
N ASN A 366 -36.19 -6.56 37.07
CA ASN A 366 -35.72 -7.09 38.36
C ASN A 366 -34.43 -7.92 38.25
N CYS A 367 -33.69 -7.79 37.14
CA CYS A 367 -32.48 -8.56 36.93
C CYS A 367 -31.31 -8.07 37.81
N PRO A 368 -30.68 -8.97 38.61
CA PRO A 368 -29.57 -8.57 39.51
C PRO A 368 -28.34 -8.10 38.73
N LEU A 369 -28.18 -8.51 37.44
CA LEU A 369 -27.08 -8.15 36.60
C LEU A 369 -27.31 -6.88 35.75
N ARG A 370 -28.48 -6.25 35.89
CA ARG A 370 -28.87 -5.07 35.08
C ARG A 370 -27.86 -3.95 35.09
N GLY A 371 -27.29 -3.60 36.24
CA GLY A 371 -26.34 -2.50 36.40
C GLY A 371 -25.07 -2.65 35.54
N ARG A 372 -24.70 -3.88 35.20
CA ARG A 372 -23.56 -4.22 34.30
C ARG A 372 -24.01 -4.57 32.87
N CYS A 373 -25.32 -4.63 32.60
CA CYS A 373 -25.88 -5.04 31.33
C CYS A 373 -26.39 -3.85 30.50
N THR A 374 -27.26 -3.04 31.07
CA THR A 374 -27.91 -1.92 30.35
C THR A 374 -28.23 -0.76 31.28
N SER A 375 -28.08 0.47 30.73
CA SER A 375 -28.55 1.70 31.34
C SER A 375 -29.82 2.25 30.69
N SER A 376 -30.51 1.42 29.89
CA SER A 376 -31.75 1.80 29.21
C SER A 376 -32.86 2.11 30.23
N LYS A 377 -33.58 3.22 30.06
CA LYS A 377 -34.75 3.60 30.84
C LYS A 377 -35.89 2.61 30.67
N ASN A 378 -35.97 1.93 29.54
CA ASN A 378 -37.01 0.94 29.21
C ASN A 378 -36.61 -0.47 29.63
N PHE A 379 -35.60 -0.64 30.48
CA PHE A 379 -35.10 -1.95 30.95
C PHE A 379 -34.80 -2.94 29.83
N GLN A 380 -34.40 -2.47 28.66
CA GLN A 380 -34.15 -3.30 27.51
C GLN A 380 -32.67 -3.30 27.12
N LYS A 381 -32.10 -4.48 26.92
CA LYS A 381 -30.78 -4.68 26.32
C LYS A 381 -30.96 -4.96 24.84
N VAL A 382 -30.11 -4.29 24.01
CA VAL A 382 -29.97 -4.57 22.60
C VAL A 382 -28.58 -5.10 22.36
N VAL A 383 -28.46 -6.21 21.65
CA VAL A 383 -27.23 -6.77 21.12
C VAL A 383 -27.36 -6.78 19.60
N THR A 384 -26.30 -6.39 18.90
CA THR A 384 -26.32 -6.31 17.44
C THR A 384 -25.35 -7.32 16.82
N ARG A 385 -25.77 -7.95 15.69
CA ARG A 385 -24.98 -8.85 14.86
C ARG A 385 -25.08 -8.39 13.41
N HIS A 386 -23.95 -8.23 12.72
CA HIS A 386 -23.97 -7.86 11.30
C HIS A 386 -24.44 -9.07 10.46
N VAL A 387 -25.11 -8.85 9.33
CA VAL A 387 -25.55 -9.95 8.42
C VAL A 387 -24.37 -10.77 7.91
N TRP A 388 -23.18 -10.18 7.81
CA TRP A 388 -21.93 -10.84 7.44
C TRP A 388 -20.99 -11.07 8.64
N GLU A 389 -21.52 -11.22 9.85
CA GLU A 389 -20.70 -11.41 11.04
C GLU A 389 -19.94 -12.72 11.05
N GLU A 390 -20.48 -13.77 10.42
CA GLU A 390 -19.85 -15.08 10.27
C GLU A 390 -18.45 -15.01 9.67
N TYR A 391 -18.28 -14.23 8.59
CA TYR A 391 -16.95 -14.01 7.96
C TYR A 391 -15.95 -13.35 8.92
N ARG A 392 -16.45 -12.45 9.78
CA ARG A 392 -15.60 -11.81 10.79
C ARG A 392 -15.25 -12.76 11.92
N GLU A 393 -16.18 -13.61 12.32
CA GLU A 393 -15.97 -14.66 13.33
C GLU A 393 -14.96 -15.68 12.83
N GLU A 394 -15.06 -16.15 11.59
CA GLU A 394 -14.07 -17.04 10.96
C GLU A 394 -12.65 -16.46 11.05
N VAL A 395 -12.47 -15.18 10.67
CA VAL A 395 -11.17 -14.52 10.77
C VAL A 395 -10.68 -14.42 12.22
N MET A 396 -11.56 -14.09 13.16
CA MET A 396 -11.20 -13.76 14.54
C MET A 396 -11.08 -14.99 15.45
N ASP A 397 -11.90 -15.99 15.22
CA ASP A 397 -12.04 -17.12 16.13
C ASP A 397 -11.43 -18.42 15.55
N GLU A 398 -11.35 -18.56 14.22
CA GLU A 398 -10.75 -19.70 13.56
C GLU A 398 -9.35 -19.39 13.03
N ILE A 399 -9.23 -18.51 12.02
CA ILE A 399 -7.94 -18.24 11.33
C ILE A 399 -6.89 -17.69 12.30
N ARG A 400 -7.27 -16.81 13.21
CA ARG A 400 -6.36 -16.22 14.20
C ARG A 400 -5.74 -17.27 15.16
N HIS A 401 -6.40 -18.39 15.38
CA HIS A 401 -5.93 -19.46 16.27
C HIS A 401 -5.09 -20.53 15.55
N THR A 402 -4.93 -20.41 14.23
CA THR A 402 -4.07 -21.33 13.47
C THR A 402 -2.58 -21.12 13.76
N PRO A 403 -1.74 -22.17 13.60
CA PRO A 403 -0.29 -22.04 13.72
C PRO A 403 0.29 -21.03 12.72
N GLU A 404 -0.25 -20.98 11.50
CA GLU A 404 0.18 -20.09 10.41
C GLU A 404 0.05 -18.61 10.79
N TRP A 405 -0.95 -18.26 11.59
CA TRP A 405 -1.12 -16.89 12.08
C TRP A 405 0.12 -16.39 12.83
N LYS A 406 0.73 -17.27 13.65
CA LYS A 406 1.93 -16.93 14.45
C LYS A 406 3.16 -16.71 13.59
N GLU A 407 3.19 -17.27 12.39
CA GLU A 407 4.26 -17.09 11.43
C GLU A 407 4.03 -15.87 10.52
N ILE A 408 2.80 -15.70 10.01
CA ILE A 408 2.46 -14.70 9.00
C ILE A 408 2.32 -13.30 9.62
N TYR A 409 1.49 -13.17 10.67
CA TYR A 409 1.16 -11.85 11.21
C TYR A 409 2.37 -11.04 11.74
N PRO A 410 3.31 -11.63 12.49
CA PRO A 410 4.47 -10.88 12.99
C PRO A 410 5.38 -10.30 11.89
N ARG A 411 5.38 -10.92 10.71
CA ARG A 411 6.20 -10.46 9.56
C ARG A 411 5.77 -9.11 8.98
N ARG A 412 4.62 -8.59 9.35
CA ARG A 412 4.20 -7.22 9.00
C ARG A 412 5.28 -6.18 9.29
N LYS A 413 5.99 -6.33 10.43
CA LYS A 413 7.06 -5.41 10.84
C LYS A 413 8.25 -5.43 9.89
N GLU A 414 8.55 -6.59 9.33
CA GLU A 414 9.68 -6.78 8.41
C GLU A 414 9.31 -6.51 6.95
N SER A 415 8.04 -6.55 6.60
CA SER A 415 7.50 -6.31 5.27
C SER A 415 6.96 -4.88 5.14
N ILE A 416 5.66 -4.69 5.31
CA ILE A 416 4.97 -3.43 4.96
C ILE A 416 5.39 -2.22 5.83
N GLU A 417 5.61 -2.43 7.14
CA GLU A 417 6.06 -1.34 8.01
C GLU A 417 7.45 -0.85 7.62
N ARG A 418 8.33 -1.77 7.22
CA ARG A 418 9.67 -1.44 6.71
C ARG A 418 9.61 -0.73 5.36
N VAL A 419 8.72 -1.15 4.45
CA VAL A 419 8.48 -0.43 3.18
C VAL A 419 8.15 1.02 3.46
N PHE A 420 7.23 1.29 4.38
CA PHE A 420 6.85 2.65 4.72
C PHE A 420 7.98 3.46 5.37
N ALA A 421 8.73 2.84 6.27
CA ALA A 421 9.87 3.49 6.90
C ALA A 421 10.92 3.90 5.86
N ASP A 422 11.35 2.97 5.00
CA ASP A 422 12.34 3.21 3.97
C ASP A 422 11.86 4.27 2.95
N CYS A 423 10.60 4.18 2.49
CA CYS A 423 10.06 5.14 1.53
C CYS A 423 9.92 6.54 2.13
N LYS A 424 9.56 6.68 3.40
CA LYS A 424 9.47 7.98 4.08
C LYS A 424 10.82 8.62 4.36
N GLU A 425 11.81 7.82 4.75
CA GLU A 425 13.14 8.34 5.10
C GLU A 425 14.02 8.58 3.86
N HIS A 426 13.95 7.68 2.87
CA HIS A 426 14.92 7.66 1.77
C HIS A 426 14.32 8.00 0.41
N HIS A 427 12.99 7.88 0.21
CA HIS A 427 12.36 7.99 -1.11
C HIS A 427 11.28 9.09 -1.19
N THR A 428 11.37 10.11 -0.37
CA THR A 428 10.52 11.34 -0.41
C THR A 428 9.02 11.14 -0.12
N LEU A 429 8.59 9.99 0.41
CA LEU A 429 7.17 9.74 0.70
C LEU A 429 6.62 10.53 1.90
N ARG A 430 7.44 11.22 2.68
CA ARG A 430 7.00 11.93 3.88
C ARG A 430 6.17 13.19 3.56
N TYR A 431 6.53 13.89 2.49
CA TYR A 431 5.92 15.15 2.07
C TYR A 431 5.89 15.26 0.55
N THR A 432 4.74 15.66 -0.03
CA THR A 432 4.65 15.96 -1.46
C THR A 432 4.78 17.45 -1.74
N ARG A 433 5.35 17.80 -2.89
CA ARG A 433 5.34 19.16 -3.45
C ARG A 433 4.29 19.32 -4.53
N LEU A 434 3.69 18.23 -4.96
CA LEU A 434 2.64 18.20 -5.98
C LEU A 434 1.29 18.52 -5.35
N ARG A 435 0.33 18.93 -6.17
CA ARG A 435 -1.06 19.14 -5.82
C ARG A 435 -1.95 18.37 -6.78
N GLY A 436 -3.06 17.88 -6.28
CA GLY A 436 -4.01 17.06 -7.03
C GLY A 436 -3.75 15.57 -6.87
N LEU A 437 -4.84 14.79 -6.89
CA LEU A 437 -4.83 13.35 -6.61
C LEU A 437 -4.02 12.57 -7.65
N GLN A 438 -4.26 12.80 -8.93
CA GLN A 438 -3.59 12.11 -10.04
C GLN A 438 -2.06 12.26 -9.97
N LYS A 439 -1.56 13.50 -9.74
CA LYS A 439 -0.11 13.74 -9.63
C LYS A 439 0.52 13.01 -8.44
N ASN A 440 -0.22 12.91 -7.34
CA ASN A 440 0.24 12.19 -6.17
C ASN A 440 0.14 10.67 -6.34
N GLN A 441 -0.83 10.17 -7.12
CA GLN A 441 -0.87 8.77 -7.56
C GLN A 441 0.37 8.43 -8.39
N HIS A 442 0.68 9.21 -9.44
CA HIS A 442 1.87 9.00 -10.26
C HIS A 442 3.18 9.11 -9.46
N GLN A 443 3.25 10.08 -8.53
CA GLN A 443 4.41 10.19 -7.64
C GLN A 443 4.57 8.96 -6.75
N SER A 444 3.48 8.42 -6.19
CA SER A 444 3.54 7.24 -5.33
C SER A 444 3.97 6.00 -6.10
N LEU A 445 3.44 5.80 -7.31
CA LEU A 445 3.85 4.72 -8.20
C LEU A 445 5.36 4.78 -8.50
N MET A 446 5.88 5.97 -8.83
CA MET A 446 7.31 6.15 -9.06
C MET A 446 8.15 5.93 -7.80
N ILE A 447 7.66 6.33 -6.61
CA ILE A 447 8.34 6.07 -5.34
C ILE A 447 8.44 4.56 -5.08
N PHE A 448 7.34 3.83 -5.25
CA PHE A 448 7.34 2.39 -5.03
C PHE A 448 8.06 1.62 -6.13
N ALA A 449 8.03 2.10 -7.38
CA ALA A 449 8.87 1.58 -8.46
C ALA A 449 10.37 1.74 -8.14
N CYS A 450 10.79 2.90 -7.67
CA CYS A 450 12.16 3.16 -7.23
C CYS A 450 12.56 2.28 -6.04
N TYR A 451 11.67 2.08 -5.09
CA TYR A 451 11.89 1.20 -3.95
C TYR A 451 12.08 -0.26 -4.40
N ASN A 452 11.18 -0.77 -5.26
CA ASN A 452 11.27 -2.11 -5.82
C ASN A 452 12.57 -2.29 -6.63
N LEU A 453 12.90 -1.33 -7.49
CA LEU A 453 14.11 -1.34 -8.30
C LEU A 453 15.38 -1.38 -7.44
N LYS A 454 15.48 -0.53 -6.42
CA LYS A 454 16.62 -0.49 -5.50
C LYS A 454 16.76 -1.80 -4.72
N ARG A 455 15.65 -2.39 -4.30
CA ARG A 455 15.62 -3.69 -3.62
C ARG A 455 16.06 -4.82 -4.55
N MET A 456 15.50 -4.87 -5.75
CA MET A 456 15.83 -5.83 -6.80
C MET A 456 17.32 -5.76 -7.17
N SER A 457 17.86 -4.56 -7.41
CA SER A 457 19.25 -4.35 -7.79
C SER A 457 20.24 -4.87 -6.74
N ARG A 458 19.97 -4.63 -5.46
CA ARG A 458 20.79 -5.13 -4.35
C ARG A 458 20.71 -6.64 -4.19
N TRP A 459 19.55 -7.23 -4.41
CA TRP A 459 19.38 -8.68 -4.32
C TRP A 459 20.07 -9.38 -5.50
N ARG A 460 19.93 -8.84 -6.70
CA ARG A 460 20.63 -9.35 -7.88
C ARG A 460 22.15 -9.27 -7.72
N TRP A 461 22.65 -8.13 -7.24
CA TRP A 461 24.08 -7.96 -6.98
C TRP A 461 24.62 -8.99 -5.98
N LYS A 462 23.92 -9.22 -4.88
CA LYS A 462 24.29 -10.24 -3.89
C LYS A 462 24.26 -11.65 -4.48
N SER A 463 23.29 -11.97 -5.32
CA SER A 463 23.17 -13.26 -5.99
C SER A 463 24.36 -13.50 -6.92
N ILE A 464 24.68 -12.52 -7.77
CA ILE A 464 25.82 -12.58 -8.71
C ILE A 464 27.14 -12.73 -7.94
N SER A 465 27.35 -11.90 -6.91
CA SER A 465 28.56 -11.95 -6.07
C SER A 465 28.73 -13.30 -5.38
N LYS A 466 27.63 -13.88 -4.88
CA LYS A 466 27.66 -15.21 -4.25
C LYS A 466 28.00 -16.31 -5.26
N THR A 467 27.44 -16.24 -6.47
CA THR A 467 27.72 -17.17 -7.56
C THR A 467 29.18 -17.08 -7.99
N ALA A 468 29.72 -15.87 -8.19
CA ALA A 468 31.12 -15.64 -8.53
C ALA A 468 32.06 -16.18 -7.44
N GLN A 469 31.78 -15.91 -6.15
CA GLN A 469 32.56 -16.46 -5.04
C GLN A 469 32.53 -18.00 -5.01
N ASN A 470 31.38 -18.62 -5.26
CA ASN A 470 31.25 -20.07 -5.31
C ASN A 470 32.02 -20.66 -6.50
N LEU A 471 32.01 -19.98 -7.65
CA LEU A 471 32.78 -20.38 -8.84
C LEU A 471 34.29 -20.32 -8.56
N ILE A 472 34.77 -19.25 -7.95
CA ILE A 472 36.17 -19.08 -7.55
C ILE A 472 36.56 -20.17 -6.55
N LYS A 473 35.73 -20.42 -5.52
CA LYS A 473 35.98 -21.50 -4.55
C LYS A 473 36.05 -22.87 -5.21
N SER A 474 35.12 -23.17 -6.12
CA SER A 474 35.10 -24.44 -6.84
C SER A 474 36.32 -24.59 -7.76
N THR A 475 36.75 -23.53 -8.45
CA THR A 475 37.93 -23.51 -9.32
C THR A 475 39.22 -23.75 -8.50
N ILE A 476 39.34 -23.04 -7.36
CA ILE A 476 40.45 -23.22 -6.42
C ILE A 476 40.47 -24.67 -5.87
N LEU A 477 39.33 -25.17 -5.45
CA LEU A 477 39.21 -26.52 -4.93
C LEU A 477 39.60 -27.60 -5.98
N ASN A 478 39.15 -27.40 -7.23
CA ASN A 478 39.49 -28.26 -8.35
C ASN A 478 40.99 -28.17 -8.72
N TYR A 479 41.60 -26.99 -8.59
CA TYR A 479 43.04 -26.80 -8.77
C TYR A 479 43.84 -27.60 -7.73
N PHE A 480 43.46 -27.51 -6.45
CA PHE A 480 44.12 -28.28 -5.39
C PHE A 480 43.93 -29.78 -5.52
N LYS A 481 42.72 -30.24 -5.84
CA LYS A 481 42.46 -31.67 -6.13
C LYS A 481 43.30 -32.21 -7.31
N LYS A 482 43.48 -31.41 -8.39
CA LYS A 482 44.36 -31.78 -9.50
C LYS A 482 45.82 -31.83 -9.07
N LYS A 483 46.25 -30.94 -8.16
CA LYS A 483 47.61 -30.93 -7.62
C LYS A 483 47.87 -32.12 -6.73
N GLU A 484 46.94 -32.46 -5.83
CA GLU A 484 47.05 -33.70 -5.02
C GLU A 484 47.14 -34.98 -5.86
N LYS A 485 46.29 -35.12 -6.91
CA LYS A 485 46.36 -36.25 -7.82
C LYS A 485 47.69 -36.32 -8.58
N ARG A 486 48.32 -35.20 -8.92
CA ARG A 486 49.65 -35.16 -9.51
C ARG A 486 50.77 -35.59 -8.48
N TYR A 487 50.66 -35.17 -7.23
CA TYR A 487 51.61 -35.63 -6.20
C TYR A 487 51.47 -37.10 -5.89
N LEU A 488 50.25 -37.65 -5.82
CA LEU A 488 50.00 -39.07 -5.65
C LEU A 488 50.55 -39.89 -6.86
N PHE A 489 50.38 -39.40 -8.08
CA PHE A 489 50.92 -40.08 -9.30
C PHE A 489 52.44 -40.06 -9.32
N ILE A 490 53.09 -39.01 -8.90
CA ILE A 490 54.57 -38.93 -8.81
C ILE A 490 55.10 -39.79 -7.65
N SER A 491 54.43 -39.92 -6.52
CA SER A 491 54.83 -40.78 -5.43
C SER A 491 54.65 -42.25 -5.74
N THR A 492 53.64 -42.66 -6.51
CA THR A 492 53.45 -44.05 -6.97
C THR A 492 54.44 -44.45 -8.06
N THR A 493 54.90 -43.53 -8.93
CA THR A 493 55.96 -43.81 -9.92
C THR A 493 57.36 -43.85 -9.33
N LEU A 494 57.62 -43.18 -8.20
CA LEU A 494 58.92 -43.25 -7.48
C LEU A 494 59.04 -44.48 -6.55
N SER A 495 57.96 -45.15 -6.22
CA SER A 495 57.95 -46.38 -5.44
C SER A 495 58.02 -47.66 -6.26
N THR A 496 58.06 -47.53 -7.60
CA THR A 496 58.18 -48.66 -8.56
C THR A 496 59.49 -48.64 -9.35
N ILE A 497 60.47 -47.80 -8.97
CA ILE A 497 61.89 -47.81 -9.34
C ILE A 497 62.71 -48.19 -8.11
#